data_5e9a1b7694a2a924ac09d082ce5eb18d
#
_entry.id   5e9a1b7694a2a924ac09d082ce5eb18d
#
_cell.length_a   1.000
_cell.length_b   1.000
_cell.length_c   1.000
_cell.angle_alpha   90.00
_cell.angle_beta   90.00
_cell.angle_gamma   90.00
#
_symmetry.space_group_name_H-M   'P 1'
#
loop_
_entity.id
_entity.type
_entity.pdbx_description
1 polymer ?
#
loop_
_entity_poly.entity_id
_entity_poly.type
_entity_poly.pdbx_seq_one_letter_code
_entity_poly.pdbx_strand_id
1 'polypeptide(L)'
;MWYSSTCERSSRSRTLRRAAALSCPPAPAGVLEGGRADVSFLAGLIVDKFLYHLPLYRQHQRLLAAGIEVSRQWLTQQVLAVALLLAPIVATQHAGIRACRVKAMDETPIKAGRQGPGKLHQGYFWPIWGDTDDGGGGEIVFLYRPSRAAIHVREGLGIAKATTRCCSPTATAPTRSTPRA
;
A
#
# COMPACT_ATOMS: atom_id res chain seq x y z
N MET A 1 -10.17 -18.19 11.66
CA MET A 1 -10.04 -19.61 12.03
C MET A 1 -8.57 -19.99 11.84
N TRP A 2 -7.85 -20.23 12.93
CA TRP A 2 -6.43 -20.61 12.89
C TRP A 2 -6.32 -22.10 12.69
N TYR A 3 -5.70 -22.53 11.61
CA TYR A 3 -5.36 -23.94 11.45
C TYR A 3 -4.06 -24.22 12.24
N SER A 4 -4.21 -24.72 13.46
CA SER A 4 -3.11 -25.26 14.24
C SER A 4 -2.85 -26.69 13.76
N SER A 5 -1.90 -26.85 12.83
CA SER A 5 -1.34 -28.20 12.58
C SER A 5 -0.37 -28.51 13.70
N THR A 6 -0.89 -29.07 14.77
CA THR A 6 -0.10 -29.61 15.88
C THR A 6 0.62 -30.84 15.36
N CYS A 7 1.90 -30.71 15.02
CA CYS A 7 2.78 -31.85 14.89
C CYS A 7 3.08 -32.36 16.29
N GLU A 8 2.29 -33.33 16.76
CA GLU A 8 2.56 -34.01 18.03
C GLU A 8 3.90 -34.74 17.96
N ARG A 9 4.86 -34.25 18.68
CA ARG A 9 6.13 -34.93 18.92
C ARG A 9 5.92 -36.01 19.99
N SER A 10 5.55 -37.23 19.57
CA SER A 10 5.53 -38.40 20.41
C SER A 10 6.96 -38.79 20.79
N SER A 11 7.32 -38.49 22.04
CA SER A 11 8.55 -39.00 22.67
C SER A 11 8.27 -40.39 23.21
N ARG A 12 8.56 -41.44 22.44
CA ARG A 12 8.76 -42.79 23.00
C ARG A 12 9.76 -43.64 22.20
N SER A 13 10.76 -44.07 22.95
CA SER A 13 11.62 -45.26 22.81
C SER A 13 12.48 -45.40 21.54
N ARG A 14 13.77 -45.31 21.86
CA ARG A 14 14.91 -45.78 21.10
C ARG A 14 14.73 -47.26 20.72
N THR A 15 14.29 -47.53 19.54
CA THR A 15 14.55 -48.78 18.85
C THR A 15 14.67 -48.46 17.37
N LEU A 16 15.84 -48.74 16.81
CA LEU A 16 16.19 -48.64 15.41
C LEU A 16 15.15 -49.38 14.55
N ARG A 17 14.17 -48.68 14.03
CA ARG A 17 13.34 -49.15 12.94
C ARG A 17 13.44 -48.11 11.80
N ARG A 18 13.90 -48.65 10.66
CA ARG A 18 13.84 -48.09 9.31
C ARG A 18 13.01 -46.83 9.25
N ALA A 19 13.63 -45.71 8.90
CA ALA A 19 13.00 -44.42 8.73
C ALA A 19 11.85 -44.56 7.72
N ALA A 20 10.64 -44.77 8.23
CA ALA A 20 9.46 -44.47 7.46
C ALA A 20 9.51 -42.94 7.23
N ALA A 21 9.67 -42.54 5.97
CA ALA A 21 9.62 -41.14 5.61
C ALA A 21 8.28 -40.61 6.13
N LEU A 22 8.33 -39.68 7.09
CA LEU A 22 7.15 -38.97 7.59
C LEU A 22 6.62 -38.15 6.40
N SER A 23 5.64 -38.70 5.70
CA SER A 23 4.90 -37.95 4.68
C SER A 23 4.01 -36.97 5.40
N CYS A 24 4.45 -35.71 5.47
CA CYS A 24 3.61 -34.63 5.93
C CYS A 24 2.76 -34.18 4.74
N PRO A 25 1.42 -34.15 4.84
CA PRO A 25 0.59 -33.59 3.79
C PRO A 25 1.01 -32.15 3.53
N PRO A 26 1.01 -31.71 2.24
CA PRO A 26 1.34 -30.32 1.92
C PRO A 26 0.40 -29.37 2.67
N ALA A 27 0.96 -28.32 3.25
CA ALA A 27 0.14 -27.27 3.85
C ALA A 27 -0.80 -26.68 2.81
N PRO A 28 -2.05 -26.34 3.18
CA PRO A 28 -2.97 -25.68 2.25
C PRO A 28 -2.32 -24.42 1.68
N ALA A 29 -2.48 -24.19 0.38
CA ALA A 29 -1.95 -23.02 -0.30
C ALA A 29 -2.59 -21.76 0.31
N GLY A 30 -1.77 -20.94 0.99
CA GLY A 30 -2.18 -19.64 1.49
C GLY A 30 -2.12 -18.57 0.39
N VAL A 31 -2.67 -17.40 0.65
CA VAL A 31 -2.58 -16.24 -0.26
C VAL A 31 -1.13 -15.80 -0.48
N LEU A 32 -0.32 -15.90 0.56
CA LEU A 32 1.11 -15.65 0.51
C LEU A 32 1.83 -16.99 0.52
N GLU A 33 2.76 -17.17 -0.40
CA GLU A 33 3.57 -18.38 -0.49
C GLU A 33 4.29 -18.65 0.83
N GLY A 34 4.13 -19.86 1.38
CA GLY A 34 4.66 -20.24 2.71
C GLY A 34 4.01 -19.51 3.89
N GLY A 35 2.97 -18.71 3.64
CA GLY A 35 2.25 -17.96 4.68
C GLY A 35 1.35 -18.86 5.52
N ARG A 36 1.26 -18.57 6.83
CA ARG A 36 0.33 -19.23 7.76
C ARG A 36 -0.93 -18.41 8.01
N ALA A 37 -0.97 -17.20 7.48
CA ALA A 37 -2.09 -16.29 7.66
C ALA A 37 -3.18 -16.54 6.62
N ASP A 38 -4.42 -16.65 7.09
CA ASP A 38 -5.57 -16.74 6.22
C ASP A 38 -5.90 -15.39 5.58
N VAL A 39 -6.64 -15.42 4.46
CA VAL A 39 -7.09 -14.23 3.71
C VAL A 39 -7.81 -13.23 4.61
N SER A 40 -8.74 -13.72 5.43
CA SER A 40 -9.54 -12.88 6.33
C SER A 40 -8.69 -12.17 7.38
N PHE A 41 -7.65 -12.85 7.89
CA PHE A 41 -6.70 -12.22 8.81
C PHE A 41 -5.89 -11.12 8.11
N LEU A 42 -5.36 -11.40 6.92
CA LEU A 42 -4.59 -10.43 6.16
C LEU A 42 -5.42 -9.20 5.78
N ALA A 43 -6.66 -9.43 5.32
CA ALA A 43 -7.60 -8.34 5.02
C ALA A 43 -7.89 -7.50 6.28
N GLY A 44 -8.21 -8.14 7.41
CA GLY A 44 -8.43 -7.46 8.68
C GLY A 44 -7.22 -6.63 9.15
N LEU A 45 -6.01 -7.18 9.01
CA LEU A 45 -4.76 -6.49 9.36
C LEU A 45 -4.57 -5.19 8.56
N ILE A 46 -4.87 -5.22 7.25
CA ILE A 46 -4.75 -4.07 6.35
C ILE A 46 -5.87 -3.05 6.63
N VAL A 47 -7.12 -3.50 6.77
CA VAL A 47 -8.26 -2.63 7.10
C VAL A 47 -8.05 -1.92 8.44
N ASP A 48 -7.67 -2.65 9.48
CA ASP A 48 -7.36 -2.07 10.79
C ASP A 48 -6.25 -1.01 10.70
N LYS A 49 -5.21 -1.28 9.90
CA LYS A 49 -4.08 -0.36 9.78
C LYS A 49 -4.40 0.90 8.96
N PHE A 50 -5.05 0.77 7.82
CA PHE A 50 -5.17 1.86 6.85
C PHE A 50 -6.55 2.53 6.88
N LEU A 51 -7.64 1.80 7.13
CA LEU A 51 -8.96 2.38 7.24
C LEU A 51 -9.24 2.91 8.65
N TYR A 52 -8.94 2.11 9.68
CA TYR A 52 -9.15 2.49 11.07
C TYR A 52 -7.94 3.12 11.75
N HIS A 53 -6.85 3.31 11.02
CA HIS A 53 -5.60 3.93 11.51
C HIS A 53 -5.03 3.27 12.77
N LEU A 54 -5.29 1.96 12.98
CA LEU A 54 -4.84 1.24 14.15
C LEU A 54 -3.36 0.83 13.98
N PRO A 55 -2.43 1.34 14.79
CA PRO A 55 -1.02 0.98 14.69
C PRO A 55 -0.81 -0.52 14.89
N LEU A 56 0.16 -1.11 14.17
CA LEU A 56 0.49 -2.54 14.31
C LEU A 56 0.83 -2.95 15.75
N TYR A 57 1.38 -2.04 16.55
CA TYR A 57 1.62 -2.30 17.97
C TYR A 57 0.31 -2.59 18.72
N ARG A 58 -0.76 -1.81 18.50
CA ARG A 58 -2.06 -2.04 19.15
C ARG A 58 -2.74 -3.31 18.63
N GLN A 59 -2.60 -3.60 17.34
CA GLN A 59 -3.10 -4.85 16.76
C GLN A 59 -2.37 -6.06 17.39
N HIS A 60 -1.05 -5.96 17.57
CA HIS A 60 -0.25 -6.97 18.25
C HIS A 60 -0.72 -7.19 19.71
N GLN A 61 -0.97 -6.10 20.46
CA GLN A 61 -1.50 -6.21 21.84
C GLN A 61 -2.87 -6.91 21.87
N ARG A 62 -3.75 -6.61 20.92
CA ARG A 62 -5.05 -7.25 20.79
C ARG A 62 -4.93 -8.75 20.50
N LEU A 63 -3.99 -9.13 19.63
CA LEU A 63 -3.70 -10.54 19.32
C LEU A 63 -3.17 -11.28 20.55
N LEU A 64 -2.24 -10.68 21.28
CA LEU A 64 -1.72 -11.26 22.52
C LEU A 64 -2.83 -11.45 23.57
N ALA A 65 -3.70 -10.46 23.73
CA ALA A 65 -4.85 -10.56 24.64
C ALA A 65 -5.83 -11.67 24.23
N ALA A 66 -5.90 -11.99 22.94
CA ALA A 66 -6.69 -13.11 22.40
C ALA A 66 -5.94 -14.45 22.45
N GLY A 67 -4.75 -14.50 23.09
CA GLY A 67 -3.93 -15.72 23.18
C GLY A 67 -3.16 -16.10 21.93
N ILE A 68 -3.04 -15.16 20.97
CA ILE A 68 -2.35 -15.38 19.71
C ILE A 68 -0.94 -14.77 19.79
N GLU A 69 0.06 -15.62 19.93
CA GLU A 69 1.45 -15.21 20.03
C GLU A 69 2.09 -15.06 18.65
N VAL A 70 2.24 -13.82 18.19
CA VAL A 70 2.94 -13.46 16.95
C VAL A 70 3.93 -12.34 17.23
N SER A 71 5.01 -12.25 16.45
CA SER A 71 5.96 -11.14 16.60
C SER A 71 5.48 -9.89 15.83
N ARG A 72 5.83 -8.70 16.33
CA ARG A 72 5.57 -7.43 15.62
C ARG A 72 6.25 -7.37 14.26
N GLN A 73 7.45 -7.97 14.17
CA GLN A 73 8.17 -8.06 12.91
C GLN A 73 7.41 -8.89 11.89
N TRP A 74 6.83 -10.01 12.30
CA TRP A 74 6.01 -10.84 11.42
C TRP A 74 4.78 -10.07 10.91
N LEU A 75 4.07 -9.33 11.76
CA LEU A 75 2.95 -8.48 11.33
C LEU A 75 3.39 -7.43 10.29
N THR A 76 4.56 -6.81 10.49
CA THR A 76 5.11 -5.85 9.53
C THR A 76 5.41 -6.52 8.19
N GLN A 77 5.98 -7.72 8.20
CA GLN A 77 6.25 -8.49 6.98
C GLN A 77 4.97 -8.86 6.26
N GLN A 78 3.90 -9.25 6.99
CA GLN A 78 2.60 -9.54 6.37
C GLN A 78 2.04 -8.30 5.66
N VAL A 79 2.08 -7.13 6.30
CA VAL A 79 1.62 -5.86 5.67
C VAL A 79 2.40 -5.56 4.40
N LEU A 80 3.73 -5.72 4.41
CA LEU A 80 4.56 -5.49 3.23
C LEU A 80 4.25 -6.49 2.10
N ALA A 81 4.09 -7.77 2.44
CA ALA A 81 3.77 -8.79 1.46
C ALA A 81 2.39 -8.56 0.79
N VAL A 82 1.38 -8.19 1.59
CA VAL A 82 0.06 -7.84 1.05
C VAL A 82 0.12 -6.57 0.21
N ALA A 83 0.90 -5.56 0.61
CA ALA A 83 1.08 -4.35 -0.19
C ALA A 83 1.69 -4.66 -1.56
N LEU A 84 2.67 -5.57 -1.63
CA LEU A 84 3.24 -6.04 -2.90
C LEU A 84 2.22 -6.81 -3.74
N LEU A 85 1.39 -7.64 -3.12
CA LEU A 85 0.32 -8.38 -3.79
C LEU A 85 -0.72 -7.44 -4.41
N LEU A 86 -1.01 -6.29 -3.76
CA LEU A 86 -1.96 -5.29 -4.25
C LEU A 86 -1.34 -4.29 -5.24
N ALA A 87 -0.03 -4.28 -5.42
CA ALA A 87 0.66 -3.33 -6.31
C ALA A 87 0.13 -3.33 -7.77
N PRO A 88 -0.24 -4.48 -8.40
CA PRO A 88 -0.81 -4.48 -9.75
C PRO A 88 -2.12 -3.69 -9.86
N ILE A 89 -2.96 -3.69 -8.81
CA ILE A 89 -4.21 -2.94 -8.78
C ILE A 89 -3.92 -1.44 -8.84
N VAL A 90 -2.97 -0.97 -8.01
CA VAL A 90 -2.54 0.44 -8.01
C VAL A 90 -1.93 0.84 -9.35
N ALA A 91 -1.16 -0.06 -9.97
CA ALA A 91 -0.58 0.18 -11.30
C ALA A 91 -1.66 0.34 -12.38
N THR A 92 -2.71 -0.48 -12.33
CA THR A 92 -3.85 -0.40 -13.26
C THR A 92 -4.65 0.89 -13.05
N GLN A 93 -4.96 1.26 -11.81
CA GLN A 93 -5.63 2.53 -11.49
C GLN A 93 -4.79 3.71 -11.98
N HIS A 94 -3.48 3.71 -11.72
CA HIS A 94 -2.60 4.77 -12.20
C HIS A 94 -2.57 4.85 -13.74
N ALA A 95 -2.60 3.71 -14.43
CA ALA A 95 -2.70 3.70 -15.89
C ALA A 95 -4.02 4.30 -16.39
N GLY A 96 -5.13 4.00 -15.73
CA GLY A 96 -6.44 4.60 -15.98
C GLY A 96 -6.42 6.12 -15.81
N ILE A 97 -5.92 6.61 -14.67
CA ILE A 97 -5.78 8.05 -14.39
C ILE A 97 -4.92 8.74 -15.47
N ARG A 98 -3.84 8.12 -15.90
CA ARG A 98 -2.97 8.68 -16.96
C ARG A 98 -3.68 8.82 -18.31
N ALA A 99 -4.70 8.02 -18.56
CA ALA A 99 -5.53 8.11 -19.78
C ALA A 99 -6.63 9.18 -19.67
N CYS A 100 -7.02 9.62 -18.47
CA CYS A 100 -8.05 10.62 -18.26
C CYS A 100 -7.71 11.95 -18.95
N ARG A 101 -8.75 12.66 -19.42
CA ARG A 101 -8.62 13.98 -20.04
C ARG A 101 -8.27 15.07 -19.04
N VAL A 102 -8.90 15.04 -17.86
CA VAL A 102 -8.64 15.98 -16.78
C VAL A 102 -7.90 15.26 -15.66
N LYS A 103 -6.77 15.82 -15.26
CA LYS A 103 -5.92 15.28 -14.20
C LYS A 103 -5.45 16.40 -13.29
N ALA A 104 -5.43 16.14 -11.98
CA ALA A 104 -4.82 17.02 -10.99
C ALA A 104 -3.75 16.26 -10.23
N MET A 105 -2.69 16.96 -9.84
CA MET A 105 -1.58 16.42 -9.07
C MET A 105 -1.09 17.49 -8.10
N ASP A 106 -0.80 17.05 -6.86
CA ASP A 106 -0.25 17.90 -5.83
C ASP A 106 0.92 17.21 -5.14
N GLU A 107 1.66 17.89 -4.29
CA GLU A 107 2.71 17.29 -3.50
C GLU A 107 2.56 17.59 -2.01
N THR A 108 2.75 16.54 -1.19
CA THR A 108 2.77 16.64 0.27
C THR A 108 4.11 16.16 0.80
N PRO A 109 4.90 17.01 1.48
CA PRO A 109 6.18 16.60 2.06
C PRO A 109 5.96 15.63 3.22
N ILE A 110 6.78 14.60 3.29
CA ILE A 110 6.80 13.63 4.39
C ILE A 110 8.24 13.32 4.80
N LYS A 111 8.47 13.24 6.10
CA LYS A 111 9.74 12.74 6.63
C LYS A 111 9.66 11.23 6.75
N ALA A 112 10.33 10.51 5.85
CA ALA A 112 10.29 9.06 5.78
C ALA A 112 11.67 8.47 5.46
N GLY A 113 11.93 7.29 5.98
CA GLY A 113 13.21 6.60 5.78
C GLY A 113 14.34 7.18 6.62
N ARG A 114 15.49 6.50 6.60
CA ARG A 114 16.70 6.92 7.30
C ARG A 114 17.72 7.42 6.28
N GLN A 115 18.17 8.65 6.41
CA GLN A 115 19.27 9.21 5.62
C GLN A 115 20.63 9.05 6.33
N GLY A 116 20.60 8.64 7.62
CA GLY A 116 21.75 8.44 8.49
C GLY A 116 21.32 8.35 9.96
N PRO A 117 22.25 8.20 10.90
CA PRO A 117 21.92 8.16 12.33
C PRO A 117 21.17 9.42 12.76
N GLY A 118 19.93 9.25 13.23
CA GLY A 118 19.08 10.33 13.74
C GLY A 118 18.48 11.29 12.72
N LYS A 119 18.72 11.09 11.41
CA LYS A 119 18.16 11.96 10.35
C LYS A 119 17.16 11.20 9.50
N LEU A 120 15.97 11.78 9.32
CA LEU A 120 14.96 11.29 8.41
C LEU A 120 15.13 11.97 7.03
N HIS A 121 15.00 11.20 5.97
CA HIS A 121 14.93 11.73 4.62
C HIS A 121 13.59 12.42 4.39
N GLN A 122 13.61 13.57 3.73
CA GLN A 122 12.40 14.23 3.28
C GLN A 122 12.02 13.67 1.90
N GLY A 123 10.92 12.95 1.86
CA GLY A 123 10.28 12.50 0.63
C GLY A 123 8.97 13.22 0.40
N TYR A 124 8.25 12.85 -0.65
CA TYR A 124 7.01 13.48 -1.05
C TYR A 124 6.00 12.42 -1.45
N PHE A 125 4.77 12.58 -0.97
CA PHE A 125 3.62 11.91 -1.55
C PHE A 125 3.01 12.80 -2.62
N TRP A 126 2.72 12.18 -3.74
CA TRP A 126 2.11 12.79 -4.89
C TRP A 126 0.73 12.17 -5.11
N PRO A 127 -0.36 12.74 -4.55
CA PRO A 127 -1.71 12.37 -4.94
C PRO A 127 -1.95 12.79 -6.40
N ILE A 128 -2.43 11.84 -7.19
CA ILE A 128 -2.80 12.08 -8.59
C ILE A 128 -4.27 11.71 -8.71
N TRP A 129 -5.07 12.66 -9.09
CA TRP A 129 -6.48 12.49 -9.35
C TRP A 129 -6.75 12.50 -10.85
N GLY A 130 -7.67 11.68 -11.32
CA GLY A 130 -8.16 11.67 -12.69
C GLY A 130 -9.67 11.61 -12.72
N ASP A 131 -10.28 12.40 -13.58
CA ASP A 131 -11.72 12.39 -13.81
C ASP A 131 -12.07 11.22 -14.73
N THR A 132 -12.92 10.31 -14.24
CA THR A 132 -13.48 9.24 -15.06
C THR A 132 -14.74 9.75 -15.74
N ASP A 133 -14.76 9.77 -17.08
CA ASP A 133 -15.86 10.28 -17.89
C ASP A 133 -17.21 9.55 -17.65
N ASP A 134 -17.22 8.49 -16.85
CA ASP A 134 -18.38 7.64 -16.55
C ASP A 134 -19.35 8.23 -15.51
N GLY A 135 -19.13 9.46 -15.04
CA GLY A 135 -19.99 10.10 -14.03
C GLY A 135 -19.90 9.47 -12.62
N GLY A 136 -19.03 8.50 -12.43
CA GLY A 136 -18.82 7.77 -11.16
C GLY A 136 -17.90 8.45 -10.14
N GLY A 137 -17.41 9.65 -10.45
CA GLY A 137 -16.40 10.33 -9.63
C GLY A 137 -14.98 10.00 -10.06
N GLY A 138 -14.03 10.87 -9.69
CA GLY A 138 -12.62 10.69 -10.03
C GLY A 138 -11.91 9.64 -9.18
N GLU A 139 -10.94 8.98 -9.75
CA GLU A 139 -10.02 8.08 -9.03
C GLU A 139 -8.81 8.84 -8.52
N ILE A 140 -8.22 8.35 -7.41
CA ILE A 140 -7.00 8.93 -6.83
C ILE A 140 -5.96 7.83 -6.56
N VAL A 141 -4.72 8.13 -6.90
CA VAL A 141 -3.55 7.27 -6.59
C VAL A 141 -2.48 8.11 -5.90
N PHE A 142 -1.83 7.54 -4.89
CA PHE A 142 -0.73 8.17 -4.19
C PHE A 142 0.60 7.53 -4.61
N LEU A 143 1.52 8.36 -5.10
CA LEU A 143 2.87 7.93 -5.43
C LEU A 143 3.87 8.53 -4.45
N TYR A 144 4.76 7.69 -3.91
CA TYR A 144 5.90 8.18 -3.13
C TYR A 144 7.09 8.48 -4.06
N ARG A 145 7.74 9.63 -3.87
CA ARG A 145 8.97 10.02 -4.55
C ARG A 145 9.97 10.63 -3.56
N PRO A 146 11.28 10.39 -3.76
CA PRO A 146 12.31 10.89 -2.85
C PRO A 146 12.60 12.39 -3.01
N SER A 147 12.10 13.03 -4.07
CA SER A 147 12.36 14.43 -4.36
C SER A 147 11.17 15.13 -5.01
N ARG A 148 11.25 16.46 -5.08
CA ARG A 148 10.26 17.35 -5.72
C ARG A 148 10.62 17.65 -7.19
N ALA A 149 11.39 16.81 -7.84
CA ALA A 149 11.85 17.05 -9.20
C ALA A 149 10.70 17.00 -10.22
N ALA A 150 10.70 17.90 -11.21
CA ALA A 150 9.69 17.99 -12.26
C ALA A 150 9.54 16.69 -13.09
N ILE A 151 10.54 15.82 -13.07
CA ILE A 151 10.47 14.50 -13.72
C ILE A 151 9.34 13.66 -13.12
N HIS A 152 9.10 13.74 -11.80
CA HIS A 152 8.07 12.96 -11.12
C HIS A 152 6.65 13.40 -11.51
N VAL A 153 6.47 14.70 -11.79
CA VAL A 153 5.20 15.23 -12.31
C VAL A 153 4.93 14.66 -13.70
N ARG A 154 5.93 14.69 -14.58
CA ARG A 154 5.79 14.17 -15.94
C ARG A 154 5.49 12.67 -15.96
N GLU A 155 6.24 11.90 -15.18
CA GLU A 155 6.03 10.47 -15.04
C GLU A 155 4.64 10.15 -14.44
N GLY A 156 4.27 10.86 -13.36
CA GLY A 156 2.98 10.68 -12.70
C GLY A 156 1.80 10.94 -13.62
N LEU A 157 1.81 12.06 -14.32
CA LEU A 157 0.73 12.46 -15.25
C LEU A 157 0.80 11.79 -16.61
N GLY A 158 1.89 11.08 -16.94
CA GLY A 158 2.08 10.48 -18.25
C GLY A 158 2.32 11.48 -19.37
N ILE A 159 2.91 12.66 -19.07
CA ILE A 159 3.16 13.70 -20.05
C ILE A 159 4.44 13.37 -20.81
N ALA A 160 4.35 13.13 -22.11
CA ALA A 160 5.52 12.95 -22.97
C ALA A 160 6.38 14.24 -23.03
N LYS A 161 7.71 14.10 -23.24
CA LYS A 161 8.68 15.21 -23.21
C LYS A 161 8.39 16.40 -24.18
N ALA A 162 7.43 16.30 -25.06
CA ALA A 162 7.26 17.21 -26.20
C ALA A 162 6.08 18.19 -26.12
N THR A 163 5.35 18.34 -25.00
CA THR A 163 4.24 19.29 -24.99
C THR A 163 4.29 20.17 -23.75
N THR A 164 5.21 21.14 -23.75
CA THR A 164 5.15 22.28 -22.86
C THR A 164 4.13 23.28 -23.40
N ARG A 165 2.85 23.05 -23.20
CA ARG A 165 1.86 24.14 -23.16
C ARG A 165 1.55 24.37 -21.68
N CYS A 166 2.30 25.27 -21.11
CA CYS A 166 2.00 25.85 -19.82
C CYS A 166 0.74 26.72 -20.02
N CYS A 167 -0.40 26.25 -19.56
CA CYS A 167 -1.55 27.14 -19.37
C CYS A 167 -1.24 27.97 -18.15
N SER A 168 -0.66 29.15 -18.34
CA SER A 168 -0.63 30.18 -17.31
C SER A 168 -2.08 30.58 -17.02
N PRO A 169 -2.55 30.56 -15.79
CA PRO A 169 -3.84 31.15 -15.45
C PRO A 169 -3.67 32.67 -15.32
N THR A 170 -3.63 33.37 -16.47
CA THR A 170 -3.88 34.81 -16.45
C THR A 170 -5.37 34.98 -16.65
N ALA A 171 -6.13 34.69 -15.61
CA ALA A 171 -7.53 35.15 -15.54
C ALA A 171 -7.50 36.59 -15.05
N THR A 172 -7.31 37.52 -15.97
CA THR A 172 -7.66 38.92 -15.74
C THR A 172 -9.19 38.96 -15.67
N ALA A 173 -9.71 39.18 -14.46
CA ALA A 173 -11.14 39.43 -14.26
C ALA A 173 -11.58 40.68 -15.05
N PRO A 174 -12.69 40.67 -15.80
CA PRO A 174 -13.22 41.86 -16.40
C PRO A 174 -13.81 42.78 -15.32
N THR A 175 -13.25 43.95 -15.20
CA THR A 175 -13.77 45.05 -14.40
C THR A 175 -15.16 45.42 -14.91
N ARG A 176 -16.17 45.14 -14.11
CA ARG A 176 -17.55 45.60 -14.33
C ARG A 176 -17.59 47.10 -14.08
N SER A 177 -17.64 47.90 -15.15
CA SER A 177 -17.99 49.29 -15.05
C SER A 177 -19.50 49.40 -14.86
N THR A 178 -19.93 49.87 -13.70
CA THR A 178 -21.30 50.34 -13.42
C THR A 178 -21.53 51.68 -14.09
N PRO A 179 -22.56 51.87 -14.88
CA PRO A 179 -22.96 53.22 -15.33
C PRO A 179 -23.67 53.92 -14.18
N ARG A 180 -23.19 55.11 -13.88
CA ARG A 180 -23.84 56.06 -12.97
C ARG A 180 -24.95 56.76 -13.77
N ALA A 181 -26.19 56.70 -13.26
CA ALA A 181 -27.30 57.60 -13.61
C ALA A 181 -27.26 58.81 -12.66
#